data_fc20a7d82463934f09931a0b389eacae
#
_entry.id   fc20a7d82463934f09931a0b389eacae
#
_cell.length_a   1.000
_cell.length_b   1.000
_cell.length_c   1.000
_cell.angle_alpha   90.00
_cell.angle_beta   90.00
_cell.angle_gamma   90.00
#
_symmetry.space_group_name_H-M   'P 1'
#
loop_
_entity.id
_entity.type
_entity.pdbx_description
1 polymer ?
#
loop_
_entity_poly.entity_id
_entity_poly.type
_entity_poly.pdbx_seq_one_letter_code
_entity_poly.pdbx_strand_id
1 'polypeptide(L)'
;MNNTFDPQTLARDLGQVRCNYASFFAGLTAADWERPAKRGPEEWNLHKTVAHLCALTGAGLESIQYALRGETYAFAGLDDRYHFTAYNLRGIDEHLPLPMKDLCAEWLDILDQTANIACNLQPGQGELASQMPIYNRPVKVIEAISIIMFHAGLHHSAQVAEPVGVPPLWIQLSPEIRHRVIGRVMRALSLLYRYDLGGDLRAVFAFRVGGPGGGSWHVNVSPGSTASDEGDIDHPSLVIQLRETAVFCRMFTGRVNLPIALLTGQLRLRGNLRLFRRFGSLFSVEARR
;
A
#
# COMPACT_ATOMS: atom_id res chain seq x y z
N MET A 1 0.16 -0.69 23.68
CA MET A 1 1.24 -0.21 22.78
C MET A 1 0.88 -0.62 21.37
N ASN A 2 0.87 0.30 20.44
CA ASN A 2 0.49 0.04 19.06
C ASN A 2 1.60 -0.76 18.35
N ASN A 3 1.35 -2.06 18.08
CA ASN A 3 2.31 -2.98 17.47
C ASN A 3 2.37 -2.87 15.93
N THR A 4 1.80 -1.82 15.34
CA THR A 4 1.65 -1.68 13.89
C THR A 4 3.00 -1.66 13.15
N PHE A 5 4.02 -1.05 13.75
CA PHE A 5 5.39 -0.92 13.22
C PHE A 5 6.43 -1.71 14.03
N ASP A 6 5.98 -2.65 14.87
CA ASP A 6 6.90 -3.58 15.53
C ASP A 6 7.50 -4.55 14.48
N PRO A 7 8.85 -4.67 14.42
CA PRO A 7 9.53 -5.49 13.41
C PRO A 7 9.08 -6.95 13.40
N GLN A 8 8.91 -7.58 14.56
CA GLN A 8 8.49 -8.98 14.67
C GLN A 8 7.05 -9.18 14.19
N THR A 9 6.20 -8.19 14.46
CA THR A 9 4.81 -8.18 14.01
C THR A 9 4.74 -7.99 12.50
N LEU A 10 5.58 -7.11 11.92
CA LEU A 10 5.69 -6.94 10.47
C LEU A 10 6.15 -8.23 9.77
N ALA A 11 7.16 -8.89 10.31
CA ALA A 11 7.66 -10.16 9.77
C ALA A 11 6.55 -11.23 9.73
N ARG A 12 5.78 -11.38 10.82
CA ARG A 12 4.64 -12.33 10.88
C ARG A 12 3.54 -11.98 9.88
N ASP A 13 3.21 -10.69 9.76
CA ASP A 13 2.17 -10.22 8.83
C ASP A 13 2.59 -10.45 7.37
N LEU A 14 3.86 -10.21 7.02
CA LEU A 14 4.45 -10.53 5.72
C LEU A 14 4.41 -12.02 5.43
N GLY A 15 4.74 -12.87 6.41
CA GLY A 15 4.65 -14.32 6.30
C GLY A 15 3.22 -14.78 5.97
N GLN A 16 2.19 -14.17 6.58
CA GLN A 16 0.80 -14.48 6.23
C GLN A 16 0.45 -14.05 4.80
N VAL A 17 0.87 -12.85 4.38
CA VAL A 17 0.68 -12.39 2.99
C VAL A 17 1.36 -13.34 2.01
N ARG A 18 2.59 -13.73 2.29
CA ARG A 18 3.34 -14.70 1.48
C ARG A 18 2.62 -16.04 1.37
N CYS A 19 2.10 -16.59 2.48
CA CYS A 19 1.32 -17.85 2.48
C CYS A 19 0.06 -17.71 1.60
N ASN A 20 -0.65 -16.58 1.67
CA ASN A 20 -1.83 -16.33 0.86
C ASN A 20 -1.49 -16.31 -0.64
N TYR A 21 -0.38 -15.67 -1.05
CA TYR A 21 0.09 -15.69 -2.44
C TYR A 21 0.53 -17.10 -2.88
N ALA A 22 1.26 -17.84 -2.06
CA ALA A 22 1.69 -19.19 -2.39
C ALA A 22 0.48 -20.11 -2.64
N SER A 23 -0.53 -20.04 -1.77
CA SER A 23 -1.78 -20.80 -1.94
C SER A 23 -2.54 -20.36 -3.19
N PHE A 24 -2.58 -19.06 -3.47
CA PHE A 24 -3.22 -18.52 -4.66
C PHE A 24 -2.52 -19.03 -5.94
N PHE A 25 -1.21 -18.91 -6.04
CA PHE A 25 -0.45 -19.36 -7.20
C PHE A 25 -0.55 -20.88 -7.45
N ALA A 26 -0.60 -21.68 -6.38
CA ALA A 26 -0.77 -23.12 -6.50
C ALA A 26 -2.12 -23.54 -7.13
N GLY A 27 -3.13 -22.67 -7.08
CA GLY A 27 -4.45 -22.89 -7.67
C GLY A 27 -4.61 -22.41 -9.10
N LEU A 28 -3.58 -21.74 -9.69
CA LEU A 28 -3.68 -21.17 -11.02
C LEU A 28 -3.38 -22.16 -12.15
N THR A 29 -4.12 -22.03 -13.24
CA THR A 29 -3.85 -22.72 -14.52
C THR A 29 -3.09 -21.78 -15.47
N ALA A 30 -2.51 -22.35 -16.53
CA ALA A 30 -1.82 -21.55 -17.56
C ALA A 30 -2.73 -20.48 -18.19
N ALA A 31 -4.03 -20.79 -18.38
CA ALA A 31 -4.99 -19.85 -18.94
C ALA A 31 -5.34 -18.67 -18.02
N ASP A 32 -5.14 -18.81 -16.71
CA ASP A 32 -5.47 -17.75 -15.73
C ASP A 32 -4.51 -16.56 -15.86
N TRP A 33 -3.27 -16.80 -16.29
CA TRP A 33 -2.25 -15.76 -16.39
C TRP A 33 -2.56 -14.71 -17.46
N GLU A 34 -3.24 -15.10 -18.53
CA GLU A 34 -3.62 -14.22 -19.63
C GLU A 34 -4.95 -13.49 -19.38
N ARG A 35 -5.64 -13.78 -18.30
CA ARG A 35 -6.91 -13.12 -18.01
C ARG A 35 -6.70 -11.64 -17.72
N PRO A 36 -7.44 -10.74 -18.40
CA PRO A 36 -7.31 -9.30 -18.22
C PRO A 36 -7.72 -8.89 -16.80
N ALA A 37 -6.97 -8.01 -16.20
CA ALA A 37 -7.37 -7.33 -14.97
C ALA A 37 -8.58 -6.43 -15.29
N LYS A 38 -9.65 -6.54 -14.51
CA LYS A 38 -10.89 -5.78 -14.73
C LYS A 38 -10.74 -4.28 -14.44
N ARG A 39 -9.68 -3.87 -13.76
CA ARG A 39 -9.41 -2.49 -13.36
C ARG A 39 -7.90 -2.27 -13.20
N GLY A 40 -7.41 -1.25 -13.84
CA GLY A 40 -6.01 -0.83 -13.80
C GLY A 40 -5.73 0.11 -14.97
N PRO A 41 -4.60 0.82 -14.99
CA PRO A 41 -4.17 1.50 -16.18
C PRO A 41 -3.86 0.44 -17.23
N GLU A 42 -4.44 0.59 -18.41
CA GLU A 42 -4.14 -0.13 -19.63
C GLU A 42 -3.95 -1.66 -19.48
N GLU A 43 -4.94 -2.43 -19.89
CA GLU A 43 -4.89 -3.88 -20.25
C GLU A 43 -3.90 -4.77 -19.46
N TRP A 44 -3.80 -4.56 -18.17
CA TRP A 44 -3.01 -5.45 -17.33
C TRP A 44 -3.72 -6.79 -17.21
N ASN A 45 -2.99 -7.86 -17.44
CA ASN A 45 -3.38 -9.22 -17.07
C ASN A 45 -2.71 -9.62 -15.75
N LEU A 46 -2.99 -10.83 -15.29
CA LEU A 46 -2.39 -11.35 -14.07
C LEU A 46 -0.85 -11.41 -14.17
N HIS A 47 -0.32 -11.79 -15.33
CA HIS A 47 1.12 -11.86 -15.59
C HIS A 47 1.80 -10.50 -15.38
N LYS A 48 1.28 -9.44 -16.02
CA LYS A 48 1.80 -8.07 -15.85
C LYS A 48 1.70 -7.59 -14.41
N THR A 49 0.63 -7.98 -13.69
CA THR A 49 0.48 -7.60 -12.28
C THR A 49 1.55 -8.25 -11.40
N VAL A 50 1.88 -9.52 -11.62
CA VAL A 50 2.94 -10.20 -10.86
C VAL A 50 4.32 -9.65 -11.26
N ALA A 51 4.58 -9.40 -12.55
CA ALA A 51 5.80 -8.74 -13.02
C ALA A 51 6.00 -7.36 -12.36
N HIS A 52 4.92 -6.57 -12.25
CA HIS A 52 4.94 -5.30 -11.51
C HIS A 52 5.29 -5.48 -10.03
N LEU A 53 4.70 -6.49 -9.38
CA LEU A 53 5.00 -6.78 -7.97
C LEU A 53 6.48 -7.12 -7.79
N CYS A 54 7.06 -7.97 -8.64
CA CYS A 54 8.48 -8.31 -8.60
C CYS A 54 9.35 -7.06 -8.80
N ALA A 55 9.13 -6.33 -9.88
CA ALA A 55 9.93 -5.16 -10.26
C ALA A 55 9.91 -4.07 -9.18
N LEU A 56 8.72 -3.61 -8.80
CA LEU A 56 8.60 -2.45 -7.91
C LEU A 56 8.95 -2.80 -6.46
N THR A 57 8.53 -3.98 -6.01
CA THR A 57 8.78 -4.40 -4.63
C THR A 57 10.22 -4.86 -4.46
N GLY A 58 10.79 -5.51 -5.48
CA GLY A 58 12.22 -5.88 -5.53
C GLY A 58 13.11 -4.64 -5.40
N ALA A 59 12.84 -3.60 -6.19
CA ALA A 59 13.55 -2.33 -6.09
C ALA A 59 13.42 -1.67 -4.69
N GLY A 60 12.23 -1.77 -4.07
CA GLY A 60 12.03 -1.33 -2.69
C GLY A 60 12.84 -2.14 -1.67
N LEU A 61 12.92 -3.46 -1.85
CA LEU A 61 13.73 -4.36 -1.03
C LEU A 61 15.23 -4.04 -1.16
N GLU A 62 15.73 -3.85 -2.38
CA GLU A 62 17.12 -3.43 -2.61
C GLU A 62 17.44 -2.10 -1.90
N SER A 63 16.55 -1.12 -1.99
CA SER A 63 16.73 0.16 -1.29
C SER A 63 16.81 -0.01 0.22
N ILE A 64 16.02 -0.91 0.82
CA ILE A 64 16.12 -1.25 2.24
C ILE A 64 17.50 -1.86 2.55
N GLN A 65 17.98 -2.80 1.72
CA GLN A 65 19.26 -3.44 1.90
C GLN A 65 20.43 -2.45 1.80
N TYR A 66 20.36 -1.47 0.87
CA TYR A 66 21.32 -0.37 0.78
C TYR A 66 21.32 0.49 2.04
N ALA A 67 20.13 0.90 2.50
CA ALA A 67 20.00 1.70 3.71
C ALA A 67 20.61 1.00 4.95
N LEU A 68 20.41 -0.32 5.07
CA LEU A 68 20.99 -1.11 6.16
C LEU A 68 22.52 -1.19 6.13
N ARG A 69 23.15 -0.99 4.94
CA ARG A 69 24.61 -0.87 4.79
C ARG A 69 25.11 0.57 4.95
N GLY A 70 24.21 1.53 5.22
CA GLY A 70 24.55 2.96 5.27
C GLY A 70 24.73 3.62 3.89
N GLU A 71 24.18 3.00 2.85
CA GLU A 71 24.25 3.44 1.46
C GLU A 71 22.90 4.01 1.00
N THR A 72 22.93 4.84 -0.05
CA THR A 72 21.70 5.36 -0.68
C THR A 72 21.46 4.64 -2.00
N TYR A 73 20.27 4.08 -2.17
CA TYR A 73 19.84 3.49 -3.43
C TYR A 73 19.30 4.55 -4.37
N ALA A 74 19.75 4.57 -5.61
CA ALA A 74 19.25 5.44 -6.66
C ALA A 74 18.43 4.62 -7.66
N PHE A 75 17.16 4.95 -7.82
CA PHE A 75 16.29 4.32 -8.82
C PHE A 75 16.63 4.87 -10.20
N ALA A 76 17.36 4.09 -11.03
CA ALA A 76 17.78 4.53 -12.35
C ALA A 76 16.59 4.97 -13.23
N GLY A 77 16.63 6.21 -13.73
CA GLY A 77 15.56 6.81 -14.56
C GLY A 77 14.29 7.18 -13.80
N LEU A 78 14.37 7.31 -12.48
CA LEU A 78 13.33 7.89 -11.65
C LEU A 78 13.90 9.13 -10.95
N ASP A 79 13.84 10.28 -11.61
CA ASP A 79 14.36 11.54 -11.07
C ASP A 79 13.41 12.11 -10.02
N ASP A 80 12.11 11.90 -10.21
CA ASP A 80 11.05 12.26 -9.28
C ASP A 80 9.83 11.33 -9.46
N ARG A 81 8.83 11.49 -8.61
CA ARG A 81 7.60 10.65 -8.68
C ARG A 81 6.78 10.87 -9.95
N TYR A 82 7.06 11.91 -10.73
CA TYR A 82 6.33 12.18 -11.98
C TYR A 82 6.78 11.24 -13.12
N HIS A 83 7.97 10.68 -13.00
CA HIS A 83 8.49 9.65 -13.92
C HIS A 83 8.13 8.22 -13.50
N PHE A 84 7.38 8.07 -12.40
CA PHE A 84 7.04 6.78 -11.81
C PHE A 84 6.37 5.82 -12.81
N THR A 85 5.44 6.31 -13.66
CA THR A 85 4.77 5.45 -14.64
C THR A 85 5.75 4.83 -15.62
N ALA A 86 6.67 5.62 -16.19
CA ALA A 86 7.67 5.13 -17.13
C ALA A 86 8.65 4.15 -16.45
N TYR A 87 9.07 4.46 -15.23
CA TYR A 87 9.90 3.58 -14.41
C TYR A 87 9.21 2.22 -14.18
N ASN A 88 7.95 2.25 -13.78
CA ASN A 88 7.15 1.06 -13.52
C ASN A 88 6.95 0.19 -14.77
N LEU A 89 6.62 0.80 -15.92
CA LEU A 89 6.45 0.07 -17.18
C LEU A 89 7.74 -0.61 -17.62
N ARG A 90 8.89 0.05 -17.50
CA ARG A 90 10.18 -0.55 -17.82
C ARG A 90 10.47 -1.77 -16.92
N GLY A 91 10.23 -1.67 -15.61
CA GLY A 91 10.41 -2.79 -14.70
C GLY A 91 9.49 -3.97 -15.03
N ILE A 92 8.26 -3.70 -15.45
CA ILE A 92 7.34 -4.74 -15.94
C ILE A 92 7.92 -5.42 -17.19
N ASP A 93 8.35 -4.65 -18.18
CA ASP A 93 8.87 -5.17 -19.46
C ASP A 93 10.14 -6.02 -19.27
N GLU A 94 10.97 -5.70 -18.28
CA GLU A 94 12.15 -6.49 -17.90
C GLU A 94 11.79 -7.85 -17.28
N HIS A 95 10.65 -7.96 -16.57
CA HIS A 95 10.20 -9.19 -15.91
C HIS A 95 9.28 -10.07 -16.78
N LEU A 96 8.57 -9.48 -17.75
CA LEU A 96 7.63 -10.22 -18.61
C LEU A 96 8.23 -11.43 -19.35
N PRO A 97 9.52 -11.43 -19.78
CA PRO A 97 10.13 -12.60 -20.42
C PRO A 97 10.35 -13.79 -19.49
N LEU A 98 10.27 -13.59 -18.16
CA LEU A 98 10.48 -14.68 -17.20
C LEU A 98 9.33 -15.69 -17.25
N PRO A 99 9.63 -17.00 -17.14
CA PRO A 99 8.60 -18.02 -16.96
C PRO A 99 7.73 -17.74 -15.73
N MET A 100 6.43 -18.02 -15.81
CA MET A 100 5.48 -17.81 -14.72
C MET A 100 5.93 -18.40 -13.38
N LYS A 101 6.51 -19.61 -13.44
CA LYS A 101 7.06 -20.29 -12.26
C LYS A 101 8.15 -19.45 -11.58
N ASP A 102 8.99 -18.83 -12.38
CA ASP A 102 10.13 -18.06 -11.87
C ASP A 102 9.65 -16.73 -11.30
N LEU A 103 8.69 -16.06 -11.96
CA LEU A 103 8.03 -14.86 -11.42
C LEU A 103 7.33 -15.14 -10.07
N CYS A 104 6.62 -16.25 -9.95
CA CYS A 104 6.00 -16.64 -8.68
C CYS A 104 7.05 -16.88 -7.60
N ALA A 105 8.13 -17.58 -7.94
CA ALA A 105 9.23 -17.87 -7.02
C ALA A 105 9.92 -16.59 -6.57
N GLU A 106 10.23 -15.70 -7.50
CA GLU A 106 10.82 -14.39 -7.23
C GLU A 106 9.94 -13.54 -6.31
N TRP A 107 8.64 -13.47 -6.61
CA TRP A 107 7.71 -12.72 -5.76
C TRP A 107 7.65 -13.25 -4.33
N LEU A 108 7.59 -14.57 -4.16
CA LEU A 108 7.57 -15.20 -2.83
C LEU A 108 8.89 -15.00 -2.10
N ASP A 109 10.03 -15.02 -2.80
CA ASP A 109 11.34 -14.77 -2.25
C ASP A 109 11.52 -13.31 -1.79
N ILE A 110 11.03 -12.33 -2.54
CA ILE A 110 10.99 -10.92 -2.12
C ILE A 110 10.25 -10.76 -0.80
N LEU A 111 9.09 -11.41 -0.64
CA LEU A 111 8.34 -11.36 0.60
C LEU A 111 9.08 -12.05 1.76
N ASP A 112 9.73 -13.21 1.52
CA ASP A 112 10.52 -13.93 2.51
C ASP A 112 11.75 -13.10 2.93
N GLN A 113 12.49 -12.50 1.99
CA GLN A 113 13.61 -11.62 2.30
C GLN A 113 13.19 -10.39 3.11
N THR A 114 12.07 -9.76 2.72
CA THR A 114 11.52 -8.60 3.45
C THR A 114 11.13 -8.97 4.88
N ALA A 115 10.49 -10.14 5.06
CA ALA A 115 10.13 -10.64 6.39
C ALA A 115 11.36 -10.97 7.23
N ASN A 116 12.39 -11.58 6.63
CA ASN A 116 13.66 -11.88 7.29
C ASN A 116 14.39 -10.61 7.72
N ILE A 117 14.44 -9.58 6.89
CA ILE A 117 15.00 -8.28 7.27
C ILE A 117 14.23 -7.72 8.47
N ALA A 118 12.88 -7.67 8.41
CA ALA A 118 12.07 -7.17 9.51
C ALA A 118 12.36 -7.93 10.80
N CYS A 119 12.40 -9.26 10.76
CA CYS A 119 12.66 -10.11 11.92
C CYS A 119 14.01 -9.88 12.58
N ASN A 120 15.03 -9.49 11.79
CA ASN A 120 16.42 -9.36 12.23
C ASN A 120 16.88 -7.91 12.42
N LEU A 121 15.99 -6.91 12.30
CA LEU A 121 16.35 -5.51 12.52
C LEU A 121 16.94 -5.30 13.93
N GLN A 122 18.15 -4.75 13.96
CA GLN A 122 18.79 -4.35 15.20
C GLN A 122 18.21 -3.01 15.71
N PRO A 123 18.32 -2.71 17.01
CA PRO A 123 17.91 -1.43 17.56
C PRO A 123 18.45 -0.24 16.75
N GLY A 124 17.56 0.66 16.34
CA GLY A 124 17.90 1.84 15.54
C GLY A 124 17.91 1.61 14.01
N GLN A 125 18.06 0.39 13.51
CA GLN A 125 18.06 0.15 12.06
C GLN A 125 16.74 0.47 11.38
N GLY A 126 15.63 0.29 12.07
CA GLY A 126 14.29 0.67 11.57
C GLY A 126 14.12 2.16 11.28
N GLU A 127 14.95 3.01 11.92
CA GLU A 127 14.94 4.47 11.77
C GLU A 127 15.83 4.98 10.62
N LEU A 128 16.67 4.13 10.04
CA LEU A 128 17.52 4.51 8.90
C LEU A 128 16.69 4.98 7.72
N ALA A 129 17.24 5.96 6.99
CA ALA A 129 16.59 6.50 5.80
C ALA A 129 16.73 5.52 4.61
N SER A 130 15.60 5.16 4.02
CA SER A 130 15.49 4.37 2.79
C SER A 130 14.73 5.16 1.74
N GLN A 131 14.92 4.82 0.47
CA GLN A 131 14.16 5.38 -0.64
C GLN A 131 13.03 4.41 -1.03
N MET A 132 11.93 4.95 -1.57
CA MET A 132 10.87 4.13 -2.16
C MET A 132 10.42 4.77 -3.48
N PRO A 133 10.19 4.01 -4.54
CA PRO A 133 9.94 4.58 -5.88
C PRO A 133 8.74 5.52 -5.94
N ILE A 134 7.73 5.30 -5.11
CA ILE A 134 6.50 6.10 -5.08
C ILE A 134 6.59 7.38 -4.23
N TYR A 135 7.68 7.55 -3.49
CA TYR A 135 7.88 8.72 -2.63
C TYR A 135 9.08 9.54 -3.10
N ASN A 136 8.93 10.84 -3.22
CA ASN A 136 10.02 11.75 -3.58
C ASN A 136 10.80 12.28 -2.37
N ARG A 137 10.72 11.58 -1.25
CA ARG A 137 11.47 11.84 -0.03
C ARG A 137 11.85 10.52 0.63
N PRO A 138 12.94 10.48 1.42
CA PRO A 138 13.27 9.29 2.18
C PRO A 138 12.17 8.92 3.16
N VAL A 139 12.00 7.62 3.39
CA VAL A 139 11.15 7.03 4.42
C VAL A 139 12.05 6.21 5.37
N LYS A 140 11.57 5.89 6.56
CA LYS A 140 12.30 5.00 7.44
C LYS A 140 12.29 3.56 6.91
N VAL A 141 13.32 2.77 7.18
CA VAL A 141 13.37 1.33 6.81
C VAL A 141 12.10 0.60 7.28
N ILE A 142 11.66 0.83 8.52
CA ILE A 142 10.44 0.20 9.05
C ILE A 142 9.16 0.62 8.27
N GLU A 143 9.13 1.85 7.79
CA GLU A 143 8.05 2.35 6.93
C GLU A 143 8.13 1.74 5.53
N ALA A 144 9.32 1.60 4.96
CA ALA A 144 9.54 0.95 3.66
C ALA A 144 9.05 -0.51 3.69
N ILE A 145 9.39 -1.27 4.72
CA ILE A 145 8.88 -2.64 4.94
C ILE A 145 7.35 -2.64 5.06
N SER A 146 6.78 -1.67 5.78
CA SER A 146 5.33 -1.53 5.94
C SER A 146 4.62 -1.21 4.62
N ILE A 147 5.26 -0.42 3.75
CA ILE A 147 4.77 -0.08 2.40
C ILE A 147 4.75 -1.35 1.54
N ILE A 148 5.81 -2.14 1.55
CA ILE A 148 5.85 -3.45 0.85
C ILE A 148 4.69 -4.33 1.32
N MET A 149 4.49 -4.44 2.64
CA MET A 149 3.44 -5.27 3.22
C MET A 149 2.03 -4.84 2.76
N PHE A 150 1.69 -3.54 2.82
CA PHE A 150 0.34 -3.12 2.42
C PHE A 150 0.18 -3.11 0.89
N HIS A 151 1.23 -2.83 0.12
CA HIS A 151 1.24 -2.91 -1.34
C HIS A 151 0.90 -4.33 -1.81
N ALA A 152 1.57 -5.33 -1.25
CA ALA A 152 1.29 -6.73 -1.49
C ALA A 152 -0.06 -7.18 -0.91
N GLY A 153 -0.26 -6.97 0.40
CA GLY A 153 -1.35 -7.57 1.17
C GLY A 153 -2.71 -6.90 0.95
N LEU A 154 -2.74 -5.62 0.54
CA LEU A 154 -3.99 -4.90 0.31
C LEU A 154 -4.14 -4.46 -1.15
N HIS A 155 -3.21 -3.62 -1.65
CA HIS A 155 -3.42 -2.93 -2.92
C HIS A 155 -3.53 -3.91 -4.10
N HIS A 156 -2.55 -4.77 -4.29
CA HIS A 156 -2.53 -5.73 -5.40
C HIS A 156 -3.23 -7.06 -5.11
N SER A 157 -3.52 -7.38 -3.86
CA SER A 157 -4.21 -8.62 -3.49
C SER A 157 -5.59 -8.80 -4.14
N ALA A 158 -6.28 -7.69 -4.41
CA ALA A 158 -7.53 -7.71 -5.16
C ALA A 158 -7.29 -7.73 -6.67
N GLN A 159 -6.23 -7.09 -7.16
CA GLN A 159 -5.92 -7.00 -8.57
C GLN A 159 -5.45 -8.34 -9.15
N VAL A 160 -4.71 -9.14 -8.39
CA VAL A 160 -4.34 -10.51 -8.79
C VAL A 160 -5.52 -11.50 -8.72
N ALA A 161 -6.42 -11.33 -7.77
CA ALA A 161 -7.53 -12.25 -7.54
C ALA A 161 -8.71 -12.03 -8.51
N GLU A 162 -8.96 -10.79 -8.90
CA GLU A 162 -10.12 -10.39 -9.71
C GLU A 162 -10.19 -11.05 -11.09
N PRO A 163 -9.09 -11.18 -11.87
CA PRO A 163 -9.09 -11.83 -13.17
C PRO A 163 -9.57 -13.28 -13.12
N VAL A 164 -9.19 -14.01 -12.08
CA VAL A 164 -9.54 -15.43 -11.92
C VAL A 164 -10.86 -15.65 -11.15
N GLY A 165 -11.53 -14.57 -10.75
CA GLY A 165 -12.86 -14.66 -10.14
C GLY A 165 -12.85 -15.13 -8.68
N VAL A 166 -11.71 -15.07 -7.99
CA VAL A 166 -11.63 -15.41 -6.56
C VAL A 166 -11.70 -14.15 -5.69
N PRO A 167 -12.07 -14.26 -4.41
CA PRO A 167 -12.07 -13.14 -3.49
C PRO A 167 -10.67 -12.54 -3.33
N PRO A 168 -10.55 -11.21 -3.09
CA PRO A 168 -9.27 -10.56 -2.80
C PRO A 168 -8.52 -11.24 -1.65
N LEU A 169 -7.19 -11.41 -1.80
CA LEU A 169 -6.39 -12.15 -0.82
C LEU A 169 -6.39 -11.52 0.58
N TRP A 170 -6.62 -10.19 0.69
CA TRP A 170 -6.75 -9.52 1.98
C TRP A 170 -7.92 -10.04 2.84
N ILE A 171 -8.92 -10.71 2.25
CA ILE A 171 -10.04 -11.33 3.00
C ILE A 171 -9.53 -12.43 3.93
N GLN A 172 -8.45 -13.11 3.55
CA GLN A 172 -7.84 -14.19 4.33
C GLN A 172 -6.99 -13.69 5.51
N LEU A 173 -6.73 -12.38 5.58
CA LEU A 173 -6.02 -11.79 6.72
C LEU A 173 -6.92 -11.75 7.96
N SER A 174 -6.37 -12.07 9.13
CA SER A 174 -7.11 -11.96 10.38
C SER A 174 -7.56 -10.53 10.68
N PRO A 175 -8.56 -10.32 11.55
CA PRO A 175 -8.96 -8.97 11.98
C PRO A 175 -7.78 -8.14 12.50
N GLU A 176 -6.87 -8.74 13.28
CA GLU A 176 -5.73 -8.05 13.87
C GLU A 176 -4.74 -7.60 12.80
N ILE A 177 -4.48 -8.43 11.77
CA ILE A 177 -3.63 -8.05 10.64
C ILE A 177 -4.30 -6.94 9.83
N ARG A 178 -5.61 -7.04 9.56
CA ARG A 178 -6.35 -5.98 8.85
C ARG A 178 -6.30 -4.65 9.59
N HIS A 179 -6.43 -4.66 10.92
CA HIS A 179 -6.28 -3.46 11.75
C HIS A 179 -4.91 -2.81 11.54
N ARG A 180 -3.83 -3.58 11.63
CA ARG A 180 -2.46 -3.08 11.41
C ARG A 180 -2.23 -2.61 9.97
N VAL A 181 -2.80 -3.30 8.98
CA VAL A 181 -2.73 -2.87 7.57
C VAL A 181 -3.37 -1.50 7.40
N ILE A 182 -4.52 -1.24 8.03
CA ILE A 182 -5.17 0.08 8.00
C ILE A 182 -4.24 1.15 8.60
N GLY A 183 -3.64 0.89 9.76
CA GLY A 183 -2.69 1.81 10.39
C GLY A 183 -1.49 2.11 9.49
N ARG A 184 -0.95 1.11 8.79
CA ARG A 184 0.14 1.27 7.79
C ARG A 184 -0.31 2.11 6.59
N VAL A 185 -1.54 1.91 6.12
CA VAL A 185 -2.12 2.75 5.05
C VAL A 185 -2.25 4.20 5.51
N MET A 186 -2.67 4.47 6.75
CA MET A 186 -2.74 5.84 7.27
C MET A 186 -1.35 6.48 7.31
N ARG A 187 -0.32 5.73 7.71
CA ARG A 187 1.07 6.23 7.66
C ARG A 187 1.52 6.49 6.23
N ALA A 188 1.25 5.58 5.31
CA ALA A 188 1.57 5.76 3.89
C ALA A 188 0.87 6.99 3.29
N LEU A 189 -0.40 7.24 3.64
CA LEU A 189 -1.10 8.46 3.24
C LEU A 189 -0.38 9.72 3.73
N SER A 190 0.07 9.76 4.97
CA SER A 190 0.81 10.92 5.48
C SER A 190 2.11 11.16 4.70
N LEU A 191 2.75 10.10 4.20
CA LEU A 191 3.94 10.19 3.35
C LEU A 191 3.63 10.63 1.92
N LEU A 192 2.42 10.34 1.41
CA LEU A 192 1.96 10.70 0.06
C LEU A 192 1.37 12.11 -0.04
N TYR A 193 1.30 12.85 1.07
CA TYR A 193 0.69 14.18 1.04
C TYR A 193 1.43 15.14 0.09
N ARG A 194 0.65 15.80 -0.75
CA ARG A 194 1.09 16.76 -1.77
C ARG A 194 1.17 18.16 -1.17
N TYR A 195 2.34 18.54 -0.62
CA TYR A 195 2.55 19.89 -0.08
C TYR A 195 2.34 21.00 -1.12
N ASP A 196 2.71 20.73 -2.37
CA ASP A 196 2.54 21.64 -3.51
C ASP A 196 1.06 21.93 -3.83
N LEU A 197 0.16 20.97 -3.57
CA LEU A 197 -1.29 21.15 -3.75
C LEU A 197 -1.99 21.58 -2.45
N GLY A 198 -1.40 21.26 -1.32
CA GLY A 198 -1.95 21.61 0.00
C GLY A 198 -1.77 23.07 0.37
N GLY A 199 -0.64 23.67 -0.01
CA GLY A 199 -0.31 25.04 0.39
C GLY A 199 -0.37 25.21 1.91
N ASP A 200 -1.11 26.22 2.38
CA ASP A 200 -1.28 26.54 3.81
C ASP A 200 -2.39 25.74 4.49
N LEU A 201 -2.82 24.62 3.90
CA LEU A 201 -3.89 23.80 4.47
C LEU A 201 -3.52 23.31 5.88
N ARG A 202 -4.44 23.57 6.83
CA ARG A 202 -4.45 22.98 8.16
C ARG A 202 -5.73 22.17 8.30
N ALA A 203 -5.60 20.85 8.40
CA ALA A 203 -6.76 19.96 8.45
C ALA A 203 -6.44 18.64 9.18
N VAL A 204 -7.47 18.08 9.80
CA VAL A 204 -7.45 16.77 10.40
C VAL A 204 -8.47 15.90 9.67
N PHE A 205 -7.98 14.82 9.05
CA PHE A 205 -8.78 13.80 8.41
C PHE A 205 -8.93 12.62 9.37
N ALA A 206 -10.11 12.42 9.94
CA ALA A 206 -10.38 11.29 10.81
C ALA A 206 -11.04 10.15 10.04
N PHE A 207 -10.56 8.93 10.26
CA PHE A 207 -11.09 7.69 9.71
C PHE A 207 -11.64 6.85 10.83
N ARG A 208 -12.93 6.50 10.76
CA ARG A 208 -13.59 5.59 11.70
C ARG A 208 -14.04 4.36 10.92
N VAL A 209 -13.42 3.24 11.17
CA VAL A 209 -13.67 1.99 10.46
C VAL A 209 -14.35 1.01 11.39
N GLY A 210 -15.54 0.57 11.07
CA GLY A 210 -16.29 -0.41 11.86
C GLY A 210 -15.92 -1.86 11.54
N GLY A 211 -16.53 -2.79 12.27
CA GLY A 211 -16.37 -4.23 12.10
C GLY A 211 -15.05 -4.81 12.62
N PRO A 212 -14.87 -6.15 12.49
CA PRO A 212 -13.67 -6.82 12.96
C PRO A 212 -12.40 -6.30 12.27
N GLY A 213 -11.40 -5.91 13.05
CA GLY A 213 -10.17 -5.26 12.56
C GLY A 213 -10.34 -3.76 12.30
N GLY A 214 -11.48 -3.18 12.63
CA GLY A 214 -11.72 -1.74 12.59
C GLY A 214 -11.07 -0.99 13.73
N GLY A 215 -11.23 0.34 13.72
CA GLY A 215 -10.65 1.26 14.69
C GLY A 215 -10.83 2.70 14.24
N SER A 216 -10.15 3.60 14.93
CA SER A 216 -10.08 5.02 14.58
C SER A 216 -8.65 5.42 14.30
N TRP A 217 -8.44 6.21 13.27
CA TRP A 217 -7.15 6.80 12.88
C TRP A 217 -7.37 8.22 12.41
N HIS A 218 -6.32 9.01 12.45
CA HIS A 218 -6.36 10.35 11.86
C HIS A 218 -5.05 10.72 11.16
N VAL A 219 -5.18 11.58 10.16
CA VAL A 219 -4.06 12.20 9.45
C VAL A 219 -4.14 13.70 9.66
N ASN A 220 -3.12 14.24 10.32
CA ASN A 220 -2.95 15.66 10.56
C ASN A 220 -2.14 16.26 9.41
N VAL A 221 -2.63 17.37 8.87
CA VAL A 221 -1.99 18.13 7.80
C VAL A 221 -1.78 19.55 8.24
N SER A 222 -0.57 20.05 8.09
CA SER A 222 -0.20 21.44 8.28
C SER A 222 0.87 21.85 7.28
N PRO A 223 1.13 23.17 7.08
CA PRO A 223 2.19 23.62 6.21
C PRO A 223 3.53 22.95 6.56
N GLY A 224 4.13 22.25 5.59
CA GLY A 224 5.42 21.56 5.75
C GLY A 224 5.41 20.31 6.62
N SER A 225 4.26 19.86 7.17
CA SER A 225 4.21 18.68 8.04
C SER A 225 2.93 17.88 7.86
N THR A 226 3.08 16.55 7.88
CA THR A 226 1.98 15.59 7.99
C THR A 226 2.35 14.49 8.97
N ALA A 227 1.37 14.05 9.75
CA ALA A 227 1.50 12.92 10.67
C ALA A 227 0.22 12.09 10.65
N SER A 228 0.33 10.82 11.02
CA SER A 228 -0.82 9.93 11.20
C SER A 228 -0.70 9.21 12.52
N ASP A 229 -1.80 9.10 13.25
CA ASP A 229 -1.85 8.41 14.51
C ASP A 229 -3.11 7.55 14.60
N GLU A 230 -3.08 6.55 15.46
CA GLU A 230 -4.23 5.73 15.85
C GLU A 230 -4.93 6.37 17.05
N GLY A 231 -6.23 6.28 17.05
CA GLY A 231 -7.10 6.85 18.05
C GLY A 231 -8.11 7.83 17.46
N ASP A 232 -9.10 8.15 18.28
CA ASP A 232 -10.06 9.20 17.94
C ASP A 232 -9.45 10.58 18.24
N ILE A 233 -9.97 11.60 17.60
CA ILE A 233 -9.50 12.98 17.76
C ILE A 233 -10.68 13.93 17.84
N ASP A 234 -10.56 14.94 18.70
CA ASP A 234 -11.55 15.98 18.86
C ASP A 234 -11.51 16.97 17.69
N HIS A 235 -12.70 17.44 17.30
CA HIS A 235 -12.86 18.47 16.27
C HIS A 235 -12.14 18.22 14.92
N PRO A 236 -12.25 17.02 14.30
CA PRO A 236 -11.64 16.78 13.01
C PRO A 236 -12.29 17.65 11.93
N SER A 237 -11.48 18.08 10.94
CA SER A 237 -11.95 18.88 9.81
C SER A 237 -12.87 18.07 8.88
N LEU A 238 -12.58 16.77 8.74
CA LEU A 238 -13.39 15.80 7.99
C LEU A 238 -13.36 14.45 8.70
N VAL A 239 -14.54 13.86 8.88
CA VAL A 239 -14.69 12.46 9.32
C VAL A 239 -15.12 11.61 8.13
N ILE A 240 -14.36 10.55 7.86
CA ILE A 240 -14.65 9.50 6.88
C ILE A 240 -14.99 8.25 7.69
N GLN A 241 -16.28 7.94 7.80
CA GLN A 241 -16.74 6.79 8.55
C GLN A 241 -17.11 5.67 7.58
N LEU A 242 -16.50 4.50 7.78
CA LEU A 242 -16.71 3.31 6.97
C LEU A 242 -17.39 2.23 7.84
N ARG A 243 -18.39 1.58 7.28
CA ARG A 243 -19.22 0.62 8.02
C ARG A 243 -18.40 -0.59 8.51
N GLU A 244 -17.41 -1.02 7.73
CA GLU A 244 -16.58 -2.19 8.00
C GLU A 244 -15.24 -2.13 7.30
N THR A 245 -14.28 -2.94 7.75
CA THR A 245 -12.93 -3.02 7.18
C THR A 245 -12.92 -3.38 5.69
N ALA A 246 -13.85 -4.20 5.23
CA ALA A 246 -13.97 -4.55 3.81
C ALA A 246 -14.32 -3.33 2.93
N VAL A 247 -15.11 -2.37 3.43
CA VAL A 247 -15.40 -1.12 2.72
C VAL A 247 -14.13 -0.27 2.62
N PHE A 248 -13.34 -0.20 3.70
CA PHE A 248 -12.05 0.48 3.68
C PHE A 248 -11.12 -0.13 2.63
N CYS A 249 -10.89 -1.44 2.67
CA CYS A 249 -10.02 -2.14 1.73
C CYS A 249 -10.46 -1.92 0.26
N ARG A 250 -11.75 -2.02 -0.03
CA ARG A 250 -12.30 -1.72 -1.36
C ARG A 250 -12.13 -0.27 -1.77
N MET A 251 -12.26 0.69 -0.85
CA MET A 251 -12.08 2.12 -1.13
C MET A 251 -10.62 2.41 -1.51
N PHE A 252 -9.67 1.92 -0.75
CA PHE A 252 -8.23 2.13 -1.01
C PHE A 252 -7.70 1.35 -2.21
N THR A 253 -8.42 0.33 -2.68
CA THR A 253 -8.10 -0.40 -3.92
C THR A 253 -8.93 0.08 -5.13
N GLY A 254 -9.65 1.21 -5.01
CA GLY A 254 -10.45 1.79 -6.08
C GLY A 254 -11.69 0.97 -6.47
N ARG A 255 -12.14 0.05 -5.60
CA ARG A 255 -13.25 -0.89 -5.86
C ARG A 255 -14.57 -0.53 -5.18
N VAL A 256 -14.72 0.72 -4.76
CA VAL A 256 -15.96 1.25 -4.19
C VAL A 256 -16.63 2.19 -5.18
N ASN A 257 -17.90 1.95 -5.45
CA ASN A 257 -18.76 2.95 -6.07
C ASN A 257 -19.17 3.94 -4.99
N LEU A 258 -18.53 5.11 -4.95
CA LEU A 258 -18.74 6.12 -3.90
C LEU A 258 -20.18 6.57 -3.76
N PRO A 259 -20.92 6.91 -4.84
CA PRO A 259 -22.36 7.21 -4.75
C PRO A 259 -23.18 6.12 -4.07
N ILE A 260 -22.98 4.86 -4.47
CA ILE A 260 -23.68 3.71 -3.86
C ILE A 260 -23.29 3.55 -2.39
N ALA A 261 -22.00 3.66 -2.06
CA ALA A 261 -21.53 3.53 -0.69
C ALA A 261 -22.11 4.59 0.24
N LEU A 262 -22.29 5.83 -0.25
CA LEU A 262 -22.93 6.91 0.48
C LEU A 262 -24.44 6.63 0.66
N LEU A 263 -25.15 6.25 -0.40
CA LEU A 263 -26.57 5.96 -0.35
C LEU A 263 -26.91 4.78 0.56
N THR A 264 -26.09 3.75 0.58
CA THR A 264 -26.29 2.54 1.39
C THR A 264 -25.72 2.66 2.82
N GLY A 265 -25.12 3.81 3.17
CA GLY A 265 -24.53 4.06 4.47
C GLY A 265 -23.27 3.23 4.75
N GLN A 266 -22.66 2.62 3.72
CA GLN A 266 -21.35 1.98 3.83
C GLN A 266 -20.24 3.01 4.06
N LEU A 267 -20.40 4.20 3.52
CA LEU A 267 -19.55 5.37 3.71
C LEU A 267 -20.41 6.52 4.24
N ARG A 268 -19.98 7.18 5.29
CA ARG A 268 -20.57 8.42 5.81
C ARG A 268 -19.50 9.48 5.95
N LEU A 269 -19.86 10.71 5.60
CA LEU A 269 -18.98 11.87 5.67
C LEU A 269 -19.56 12.91 6.61
N ARG A 270 -18.73 13.50 7.46
CA ARG A 270 -19.09 14.62 8.34
C ARG A 270 -18.01 15.68 8.33
N GLY A 271 -18.38 16.94 8.44
CA GLY A 271 -17.45 18.07 8.43
C GLY A 271 -17.28 18.70 7.05
N ASN A 272 -16.09 19.12 6.71
CA ASN A 272 -15.81 19.86 5.47
C ASN A 272 -15.74 18.93 4.24
N LEU A 273 -16.87 18.78 3.54
CA LEU A 273 -16.95 17.93 2.34
C LEU A 273 -16.07 18.41 1.16
N ARG A 274 -15.65 19.67 1.14
CA ARG A 274 -14.69 20.15 0.12
C ARG A 274 -13.34 19.44 0.26
N LEU A 275 -12.94 19.09 1.49
CA LEU A 275 -11.72 18.30 1.73
C LEU A 275 -11.84 16.89 1.16
N PHE A 276 -13.03 16.26 1.25
CA PHE A 276 -13.24 14.94 0.65
C PHE A 276 -13.07 14.95 -0.88
N ARG A 277 -13.58 15.98 -1.56
CA ARG A 277 -13.41 16.15 -3.01
C ARG A 277 -11.94 16.33 -3.41
N ARG A 278 -11.13 16.95 -2.55
CA ARG A 278 -9.68 17.16 -2.76
C ARG A 278 -8.84 15.97 -2.29
N PHE A 279 -9.41 15.03 -1.53
CA PHE A 279 -8.66 13.96 -0.88
C PHE A 279 -7.77 13.20 -1.85
N GLY A 280 -8.32 12.70 -2.95
CA GLY A 280 -7.55 11.94 -3.96
C GLY A 280 -6.40 12.73 -4.61
N SER A 281 -6.50 14.06 -4.71
CA SER A 281 -5.40 14.88 -5.23
C SER A 281 -4.39 15.29 -4.17
N LEU A 282 -4.82 15.42 -2.92
CA LEU A 282 -3.92 15.75 -1.81
C LEU A 282 -3.04 14.57 -1.39
N PHE A 283 -3.53 13.34 -1.58
CA PHE A 283 -2.85 12.10 -1.20
C PHE A 283 -2.71 11.19 -2.43
N SER A 284 -1.91 11.61 -3.40
CA SER A 284 -1.72 10.88 -4.66
C SER A 284 -0.25 10.73 -5.03
N VAL A 285 0.06 9.63 -5.72
CA VAL A 285 1.37 9.41 -6.35
C VAL A 285 1.48 10.22 -7.64
N GLU A 286 0.38 10.40 -8.37
CA GLU A 286 0.38 11.00 -9.71
C GLU A 286 0.48 12.52 -9.68
N ALA A 287 1.31 13.07 -10.60
CA ALA A 287 1.19 14.46 -10.99
C ALA A 287 -0.15 14.68 -11.70
N ARG A 288 -0.86 15.74 -11.36
CA ARG A 288 -1.91 16.22 -12.26
C ARG A 288 -1.26 16.65 -13.58
N ARG A 289 -1.70 16.04 -14.67
CA ARG A 289 -1.46 16.56 -16.01
C ARG A 289 -2.16 17.91 -16.19
#